data_9466a204573763057d35daa28d2ac179
#
_entry.id   9466a204573763057d35daa28d2ac179
#
_cell.length_a   1.000
_cell.length_b   1.000
_cell.length_c   1.000
_cell.angle_alpha   90.00
_cell.angle_beta   90.00
_cell.angle_gamma   90.00
#
_symmetry.space_group_name_H-M   'P 1'
#
loop_
_entity.id
_entity.type
_entity.pdbx_description
1 polymer ?
#
loop_
_entity_poly.entity_id
_entity_poly.type
_entity_poly.pdbx_seq_one_letter_code
_entity_poly.pdbx_strand_id
1 'polypeptide(L)'
;MYNYHLLEDRDVLCIDQKSFFASVSCIEKGLDPLETKLAVVADTKRQGSVILAATPKLKELGIKTGSRLFEIPHRNDIYIINPSMRKYLNVSVAISKIALRYIPPEDLHQYSIDEFFMDVTDSYHRFSSTVHAFCERLKREIYEETGIYCTVGIGSNMLLSKIAMDVEAKHSQNGIAEWRYQDVPTKLWPIQPLRDFWGINRRTEAKLNKRGIFTIGDLAKYPYKFLKKEFGILGVDMHLHANGIDQSKVREKHKISNPSICKSQILMRDYHFDEAKVVMQELIEDVASRVRARKKVARTIHFAFGYSGEGGVHKQYTLKDPTNLEKDIYKVVMHFADKLCNKQALYRTLSISLSQFINEDERQLSLFEDEYQRKRDECLAKTIDQLHLKYGKGIVSKAVSFTEAGTKHGRLGLMAGHKM
;
A
#
# COMPACT_ATOMS: atom_id res chain seq x y z
N MET A 1 -1.65 34.46 -7.97
CA MET A 1 -0.62 33.52 -8.43
C MET A 1 0.41 33.44 -7.32
N TYR A 2 0.87 32.26 -6.96
CA TYR A 2 1.89 32.08 -5.91
C TYR A 2 3.24 32.64 -6.37
N ASN A 3 4.00 33.19 -5.43
CA ASN A 3 5.36 33.63 -5.71
C ASN A 3 6.34 32.47 -5.48
N TYR A 4 6.68 31.76 -6.54
CA TYR A 4 7.56 30.57 -6.50
C TYR A 4 9.00 30.88 -6.06
N HIS A 5 9.46 32.13 -6.18
CA HIS A 5 10.79 32.53 -5.70
C HIS A 5 10.94 32.46 -4.17
N LEU A 6 9.82 32.37 -3.44
CA LEU A 6 9.81 32.21 -1.99
C LEU A 6 9.79 30.73 -1.56
N LEU A 7 9.64 29.82 -2.50
CA LEU A 7 9.61 28.38 -2.23
C LEU A 7 11.02 27.79 -2.38
N GLU A 8 11.27 26.76 -1.58
CA GLU A 8 12.51 25.98 -1.68
C GLU A 8 12.50 25.20 -3.00
N ASP A 9 13.53 25.40 -3.83
CA ASP A 9 13.72 24.65 -5.08
C ASP A 9 14.77 23.57 -4.83
N ARG A 10 14.38 22.31 -4.81
CA ARG A 10 15.22 21.16 -4.53
C ARG A 10 15.38 20.26 -5.74
N ASP A 11 16.37 19.39 -5.70
CA ASP A 11 16.52 18.29 -6.66
C ASP A 11 15.98 17.00 -6.06
N VAL A 12 14.64 16.84 -6.12
CA VAL A 12 13.97 15.63 -5.66
C VAL A 12 13.73 14.71 -6.84
N LEU A 13 14.14 13.45 -6.70
CA LEU A 13 13.93 12.39 -7.69
C LEU A 13 12.79 11.49 -7.24
N CYS A 14 11.90 11.12 -8.18
CA CYS A 14 10.97 10.01 -8.05
C CYS A 14 11.40 8.91 -9.01
N ILE A 15 11.72 7.73 -8.49
CA ILE A 15 12.21 6.59 -9.27
C ILE A 15 11.18 5.45 -9.22
N ASP A 16 10.76 4.95 -10.38
CA ASP A 16 9.78 3.87 -10.54
C ASP A 16 10.39 2.74 -11.40
N GLN A 17 10.30 1.50 -10.90
CA GLN A 17 10.81 0.32 -11.57
C GLN A 17 9.80 -0.18 -12.61
N LYS A 18 10.20 -0.24 -13.89
CA LYS A 18 9.32 -0.56 -15.01
C LYS A 18 8.74 -1.97 -14.92
N SER A 19 7.41 -2.09 -14.74
CA SER A 19 6.69 -3.37 -14.65
C SER A 19 7.29 -4.34 -13.64
N PHE A 20 7.65 -3.86 -12.45
CA PHE A 20 8.59 -4.45 -11.48
C PHE A 20 8.45 -5.97 -11.30
N PHE A 21 7.28 -6.48 -10.87
CA PHE A 21 7.10 -7.92 -10.63
C PHE A 21 7.32 -8.75 -11.90
N ALA A 22 6.86 -8.26 -13.05
CA ALA A 22 7.06 -8.94 -14.31
C ALA A 22 8.53 -8.91 -14.74
N SER A 23 9.20 -7.76 -14.56
CA SER A 23 10.63 -7.60 -14.91
C SER A 23 11.52 -8.50 -14.06
N VAL A 24 11.35 -8.51 -12.73
CA VAL A 24 12.09 -9.42 -11.83
C VAL A 24 11.88 -10.87 -12.24
N SER A 25 10.66 -11.23 -12.59
CA SER A 25 10.33 -12.60 -13.01
C SER A 25 10.92 -12.99 -14.38
N CYS A 26 11.07 -12.03 -15.30
CA CYS A 26 11.78 -12.24 -16.56
C CYS A 26 13.27 -12.51 -16.30
N ILE A 27 13.92 -11.63 -15.52
CA ILE A 27 15.35 -11.72 -15.22
C ILE A 27 15.69 -13.04 -14.53
N GLU A 28 14.85 -13.49 -13.59
CA GLU A 28 15.02 -14.81 -12.94
C GLU A 28 15.03 -15.97 -13.94
N LYS A 29 14.32 -15.83 -15.06
CA LYS A 29 14.25 -16.84 -16.12
C LYS A 29 15.29 -16.63 -17.24
N GLY A 30 16.16 -15.64 -17.12
CA GLY A 30 17.12 -15.26 -18.15
C GLY A 30 16.47 -14.63 -19.37
N LEU A 31 15.28 -14.02 -19.22
CA LEU A 31 14.52 -13.39 -20.27
C LEU A 31 14.63 -11.85 -20.20
N ASP A 32 14.59 -11.19 -21.36
CA ASP A 32 14.56 -9.73 -21.42
C ASP A 32 13.16 -9.19 -21.05
N PRO A 33 13.04 -8.35 -20.00
CA PRO A 33 11.76 -7.76 -19.59
C PRO A 33 11.09 -6.86 -20.63
N LEU A 34 11.85 -6.27 -21.54
CA LEU A 34 11.31 -5.37 -22.56
C LEU A 34 10.78 -6.13 -23.78
N GLU A 35 11.36 -7.28 -24.11
CA GLU A 35 11.00 -8.06 -25.30
C GLU A 35 10.08 -9.25 -25.01
N THR A 36 10.03 -9.70 -23.75
CA THR A 36 9.25 -10.88 -23.35
C THR A 36 7.79 -10.51 -23.04
N LYS A 37 6.84 -11.35 -23.45
CA LYS A 37 5.44 -11.28 -23.05
C LYS A 37 5.23 -12.13 -21.81
N LEU A 38 5.16 -11.51 -20.63
CA LEU A 38 5.01 -12.20 -19.34
C LEU A 38 3.96 -11.54 -18.47
N ALA A 39 3.06 -12.34 -17.90
CA ALA A 39 2.09 -11.95 -16.87
C ALA A 39 2.40 -12.61 -15.52
N VAL A 40 2.43 -11.83 -14.46
CA VAL A 40 2.40 -12.31 -13.07
C VAL A 40 0.96 -12.35 -12.62
N VAL A 41 0.44 -13.54 -12.31
CA VAL A 41 -0.96 -13.77 -11.96
C VAL A 41 -1.08 -14.27 -10.54
N ALA A 42 -2.00 -13.71 -9.77
CA ALA A 42 -2.15 -14.02 -8.35
C ALA A 42 -2.30 -15.53 -8.07
N ASP A 43 -3.05 -16.25 -8.91
CA ASP A 43 -3.17 -17.71 -8.90
C ASP A 43 -3.41 -18.22 -10.32
N THR A 44 -2.43 -18.91 -10.88
CA THR A 44 -2.48 -19.45 -12.26
C THR A 44 -3.47 -20.61 -12.43
N LYS A 45 -3.99 -21.16 -11.33
CA LYS A 45 -4.99 -22.25 -11.38
C LYS A 45 -6.43 -21.72 -11.53
N ARG A 46 -6.67 -20.43 -11.31
CA ARG A 46 -8.00 -19.81 -11.33
C ARG A 46 -8.12 -18.85 -12.51
N GLN A 47 -8.99 -19.15 -13.47
CA GLN A 47 -9.21 -18.33 -14.67
C GLN A 47 -9.63 -16.88 -14.37
N GLY A 48 -10.40 -16.64 -13.29
CA GLY A 48 -10.78 -15.31 -12.83
C GLY A 48 -9.70 -14.57 -12.02
N SER A 49 -8.48 -15.11 -11.93
CA SER A 49 -7.39 -14.50 -11.15
C SER A 49 -6.91 -13.18 -11.74
N VAL A 50 -6.55 -12.25 -10.87
CA VAL A 50 -6.08 -10.91 -11.27
C VAL A 50 -4.63 -10.97 -11.72
N ILE A 51 -4.32 -10.27 -12.80
CA ILE A 51 -2.96 -9.99 -13.25
C ILE A 51 -2.37 -8.88 -12.37
N LEU A 52 -1.30 -9.19 -11.65
CA LEU A 52 -0.63 -8.29 -10.73
C LEU A 52 0.36 -7.37 -11.46
N ALA A 53 1.02 -7.90 -12.49
CA ALA A 53 1.92 -7.15 -13.35
C ALA A 53 2.01 -7.81 -14.74
N ALA A 54 2.25 -7.00 -15.75
CA ALA A 54 2.49 -7.42 -17.11
C ALA A 54 3.69 -6.67 -17.69
N THR A 55 4.50 -7.35 -18.49
CA THR A 55 5.61 -6.73 -19.24
C THR A 55 5.11 -5.72 -20.27
N PRO A 56 5.95 -4.77 -20.72
CA PRO A 56 5.57 -3.82 -21.76
C PRO A 56 5.00 -4.48 -23.01
N LYS A 57 5.65 -5.53 -23.53
CA LYS A 57 5.20 -6.28 -24.72
C LYS A 57 3.84 -6.95 -24.54
N LEU A 58 3.51 -7.39 -23.32
CA LEU A 58 2.18 -7.94 -23.05
C LEU A 58 1.13 -6.83 -22.91
N LYS A 59 1.50 -5.66 -22.37
CA LYS A 59 0.63 -4.48 -22.33
C LYS A 59 0.23 -3.97 -23.72
N GLU A 60 1.11 -4.10 -24.74
CA GLU A 60 0.82 -3.77 -26.14
C GLU A 60 -0.35 -4.62 -26.70
N LEU A 61 -0.58 -5.82 -26.17
CA LEU A 61 -1.73 -6.67 -26.51
C LEU A 61 -3.01 -6.31 -25.72
N GLY A 62 -3.02 -5.21 -24.96
CA GLY A 62 -4.17 -4.77 -24.16
C GLY A 62 -4.23 -5.39 -22.77
N ILE A 63 -3.33 -6.30 -22.43
CA ILE A 63 -3.29 -6.98 -21.13
C ILE A 63 -2.51 -6.14 -20.12
N LYS A 64 -3.18 -5.67 -19.07
CA LYS A 64 -2.59 -4.76 -18.05
C LYS A 64 -2.86 -5.24 -16.64
N THR A 65 -2.23 -4.59 -15.68
CA THR A 65 -2.52 -4.79 -14.25
C THR A 65 -4.02 -4.62 -13.98
N GLY A 66 -4.62 -5.58 -13.27
CA GLY A 66 -6.06 -5.62 -13.03
C GLY A 66 -6.87 -6.46 -14.02
N SER A 67 -6.35 -6.76 -15.24
CA SER A 67 -6.95 -7.73 -16.16
C SER A 67 -7.04 -9.11 -15.49
N ARG A 68 -7.86 -10.00 -16.06
CA ARG A 68 -8.06 -11.36 -15.55
C ARG A 68 -7.28 -12.38 -16.39
N LEU A 69 -6.95 -13.52 -15.79
CA LEU A 69 -6.20 -14.58 -16.46
C LEU A 69 -6.89 -15.03 -17.76
N PHE A 70 -8.23 -15.15 -17.78
CA PHE A 70 -8.99 -15.55 -18.97
C PHE A 70 -8.95 -14.53 -20.12
N GLU A 71 -8.53 -13.28 -19.87
CA GLU A 71 -8.35 -12.26 -20.91
C GLU A 71 -7.03 -12.43 -21.67
N ILE A 72 -6.09 -13.23 -21.15
CA ILE A 72 -4.83 -13.49 -21.83
C ILE A 72 -5.09 -14.40 -23.05
N PRO A 73 -4.68 -14.01 -24.26
CA PRO A 73 -4.80 -14.86 -25.43
C PRO A 73 -4.03 -16.19 -25.26
N HIS A 74 -4.61 -17.29 -25.73
CA HIS A 74 -3.93 -18.60 -25.76
C HIS A 74 -2.82 -18.59 -26.83
N ARG A 75 -1.59 -18.31 -26.41
CA ARG A 75 -0.41 -18.22 -27.27
C ARG A 75 0.80 -18.82 -26.56
N ASN A 76 1.62 -19.56 -27.29
CA ASN A 76 2.79 -20.24 -26.76
C ASN A 76 3.94 -19.27 -26.42
N ASP A 77 3.91 -18.02 -26.92
CA ASP A 77 4.91 -16.99 -26.67
C ASP A 77 4.60 -16.11 -25.44
N ILE A 78 3.56 -16.45 -24.66
CA ILE A 78 3.17 -15.73 -23.45
C ILE A 78 3.47 -16.58 -22.22
N TYR A 79 4.29 -16.03 -21.32
CA TYR A 79 4.62 -16.65 -20.03
C TYR A 79 3.62 -16.23 -18.98
N ILE A 80 3.04 -17.19 -18.26
CA ILE A 80 2.10 -16.97 -17.16
C ILE A 80 2.69 -17.60 -15.91
N ILE A 81 2.94 -16.79 -14.88
CA ILE A 81 3.61 -17.24 -13.65
C ILE A 81 2.89 -16.76 -12.38
N ASN A 82 3.11 -17.50 -11.31
CA ASN A 82 2.71 -17.05 -9.97
C ASN A 82 3.71 -16.02 -9.43
N PRO A 83 3.29 -15.10 -8.54
CA PRO A 83 4.18 -14.14 -7.89
C PRO A 83 5.14 -14.82 -6.90
N SER A 84 6.29 -14.21 -6.67
CA SER A 84 7.22 -14.54 -5.60
C SER A 84 7.60 -13.28 -4.82
N MET A 85 6.82 -12.97 -3.77
CA MET A 85 6.99 -11.73 -3.01
C MET A 85 8.35 -11.60 -2.34
N ARG A 86 8.94 -12.69 -1.89
CA ARG A 86 10.29 -12.69 -1.29
C ARG A 86 11.34 -12.20 -2.27
N LYS A 87 11.26 -12.64 -3.53
CA LYS A 87 12.20 -12.24 -4.58
C LYS A 87 12.04 -10.76 -4.92
N TYR A 88 10.80 -10.31 -5.07
CA TYR A 88 10.51 -8.90 -5.31
C TYR A 88 11.05 -7.99 -4.22
N LEU A 89 10.85 -8.37 -2.94
CA LEU A 89 11.40 -7.64 -1.80
C LEU A 89 12.93 -7.61 -1.82
N ASN A 90 13.59 -8.73 -2.13
CA ASN A 90 15.04 -8.79 -2.18
C ASN A 90 15.61 -7.84 -3.26
N VAL A 91 15.01 -7.81 -4.45
CA VAL A 91 15.42 -6.91 -5.53
C VAL A 91 15.12 -5.45 -5.16
N SER A 92 13.95 -5.15 -4.58
CA SER A 92 13.62 -3.81 -4.09
C SER A 92 14.64 -3.30 -3.07
N VAL A 93 15.02 -4.14 -2.10
CA VAL A 93 16.06 -3.81 -1.11
C VAL A 93 17.44 -3.62 -1.78
N ALA A 94 17.78 -4.42 -2.78
CA ALA A 94 19.03 -4.26 -3.53
C ALA A 94 19.07 -2.89 -4.23
N ILE A 95 18.00 -2.50 -4.91
CA ILE A 95 17.87 -1.19 -5.58
C ILE A 95 17.99 -0.04 -4.56
N SER A 96 17.30 -0.17 -3.40
CA SER A 96 17.40 0.85 -2.34
C SER A 96 18.83 0.97 -1.80
N LYS A 97 19.58 -0.14 -1.72
CA LYS A 97 21.00 -0.12 -1.31
C LYS A 97 21.90 0.57 -2.35
N ILE A 98 21.59 0.47 -3.64
CA ILE A 98 22.29 1.21 -4.69
C ILE A 98 22.06 2.72 -4.49
N ALA A 99 20.80 3.13 -4.29
CA ALA A 99 20.46 4.53 -4.01
C ALA A 99 21.21 5.08 -2.78
N LEU A 100 21.29 4.30 -1.70
CA LEU A 100 21.97 4.66 -0.45
C LEU A 100 23.50 4.77 -0.56
N ARG A 101 24.12 4.50 -1.70
CA ARG A 101 25.54 4.82 -1.96
C ARG A 101 25.75 6.31 -2.20
N TYR A 102 24.70 7.01 -2.56
CA TYR A 102 24.73 8.40 -3.03
C TYR A 102 24.17 9.40 -2.03
N ILE A 103 23.27 8.95 -1.16
CA ILE A 103 22.57 9.80 -0.20
C ILE A 103 22.52 9.14 1.18
N PRO A 104 22.41 9.92 2.26
CA PRO A 104 22.15 9.38 3.58
C PRO A 104 20.72 8.78 3.67
N PRO A 105 20.48 7.85 4.62
CA PRO A 105 19.19 7.13 4.73
C PRO A 105 17.97 8.04 4.95
N GLU A 106 18.15 9.20 5.57
CA GLU A 106 17.08 10.19 5.78
C GLU A 106 16.60 10.83 4.48
N ASP A 107 17.43 10.87 3.44
CA ASP A 107 17.11 11.43 2.12
C ASP A 107 16.49 10.39 1.17
N LEU A 108 16.20 9.20 1.66
CA LEU A 108 15.46 8.16 0.96
C LEU A 108 14.09 7.94 1.58
N HIS A 109 13.03 8.03 0.78
CA HIS A 109 11.68 7.68 1.17
C HIS A 109 11.15 6.56 0.27
N GLN A 110 11.08 5.33 0.80
CA GLN A 110 10.47 4.20 0.10
C GLN A 110 8.95 4.37 0.09
N TYR A 111 8.39 4.71 -1.07
CA TYR A 111 6.97 4.95 -1.26
C TYR A 111 6.19 3.64 -1.48
N SER A 112 6.74 2.74 -2.28
CA SER A 112 6.19 1.39 -2.52
C SER A 112 7.32 0.36 -2.66
N ILE A 113 7.02 -0.87 -3.06
CA ILE A 113 8.02 -1.90 -3.33
C ILE A 113 8.86 -1.59 -4.58
N ASP A 114 8.31 -0.81 -5.50
CA ASP A 114 8.90 -0.48 -6.82
C ASP A 114 9.11 1.01 -7.04
N GLU A 115 8.82 1.84 -6.05
CA GLU A 115 8.92 3.30 -6.17
C GLU A 115 9.50 3.93 -4.91
N PHE A 116 10.40 4.88 -5.09
CA PHE A 116 10.97 5.65 -3.98
C PHE A 116 11.35 7.07 -4.41
N PHE A 117 11.43 7.96 -3.41
CA PHE A 117 11.93 9.31 -3.58
C PHE A 117 13.33 9.44 -3.00
N MET A 118 14.16 10.24 -3.67
CA MET A 118 15.48 10.65 -3.22
C MET A 118 15.58 12.17 -3.25
N ASP A 119 16.07 12.78 -2.20
CA ASP A 119 16.52 14.15 -2.23
C ASP A 119 18.03 14.17 -2.48
N VAL A 120 18.43 14.65 -3.64
CA VAL A 120 19.84 14.66 -4.07
C VAL A 120 20.44 16.05 -4.10
N THR A 121 19.69 17.07 -3.64
CA THR A 121 20.09 18.50 -3.68
C THR A 121 21.50 18.72 -3.19
N ASP A 122 21.86 18.13 -2.07
CA ASP A 122 23.16 18.35 -1.41
C ASP A 122 24.24 17.31 -1.80
N SER A 123 23.91 16.34 -2.68
CA SER A 123 24.79 15.19 -2.90
C SER A 123 25.17 14.92 -4.35
N TYR A 124 24.28 15.12 -5.35
CA TYR A 124 24.50 14.69 -6.74
C TYR A 124 25.77 15.26 -7.36
N HIS A 125 26.11 16.51 -7.03
CA HIS A 125 27.28 17.22 -7.60
C HIS A 125 28.64 16.60 -7.21
N ARG A 126 28.68 15.72 -6.21
CA ARG A 126 29.85 14.90 -5.86
C ARG A 126 30.11 13.78 -6.85
N PHE A 127 29.09 13.39 -7.61
CA PHE A 127 29.12 12.24 -8.49
C PHE A 127 28.92 12.55 -9.96
N SER A 128 28.31 13.71 -10.27
CA SER A 128 27.98 14.12 -11.64
C SER A 128 27.91 15.65 -11.76
N SER A 129 28.11 16.17 -12.97
CA SER A 129 28.04 17.59 -13.23
C SER A 129 26.65 18.19 -13.22
N THR A 130 25.64 17.37 -13.53
CA THR A 130 24.22 17.77 -13.55
C THR A 130 23.36 16.68 -12.90
N VAL A 131 22.17 17.06 -12.43
CA VAL A 131 21.20 16.10 -11.89
C VAL A 131 20.75 15.09 -12.95
N HIS A 132 20.64 15.47 -14.23
CA HIS A 132 20.35 14.56 -15.33
C HIS A 132 21.43 13.50 -15.52
N ALA A 133 22.72 13.91 -15.57
CA ALA A 133 23.83 12.96 -15.67
C ALA A 133 23.89 12.01 -14.45
N PHE A 134 23.51 12.51 -13.27
CA PHE A 134 23.37 11.69 -12.08
C PHE A 134 22.25 10.65 -12.24
N CYS A 135 21.07 11.05 -12.75
CA CYS A 135 19.97 10.13 -13.01
C CYS A 135 20.35 9.04 -14.03
N GLU A 136 21.04 9.39 -15.11
CA GLU A 136 21.54 8.41 -16.10
C GLU A 136 22.52 7.42 -15.48
N ARG A 137 23.43 7.89 -14.63
CA ARG A 137 24.35 7.04 -13.88
C ARG A 137 23.60 6.09 -12.96
N LEU A 138 22.67 6.60 -12.14
CA LEU A 138 21.89 5.79 -11.21
C LEU A 138 21.06 4.72 -11.95
N LYS A 139 20.41 5.09 -13.05
CA LYS A 139 19.65 4.14 -13.88
C LYS A 139 20.54 3.03 -14.44
N ARG A 140 21.73 3.39 -14.93
CA ARG A 140 22.70 2.41 -15.44
C ARG A 140 23.16 1.45 -14.36
N GLU A 141 23.53 1.92 -13.16
CA GLU A 141 23.93 1.05 -12.05
C GLU A 141 22.81 0.13 -11.57
N ILE A 142 21.56 0.65 -11.49
CA ILE A 142 20.41 -0.21 -11.17
C ILE A 142 20.27 -1.31 -12.22
N TYR A 143 20.38 -0.98 -13.50
CA TYR A 143 20.26 -1.96 -14.57
C TYR A 143 21.43 -2.97 -14.56
N GLU A 144 22.67 -2.53 -14.42
CA GLU A 144 23.86 -3.39 -14.40
C GLU A 144 23.84 -4.40 -13.24
N GLU A 145 23.36 -3.98 -12.06
CA GLU A 145 23.33 -4.85 -10.89
C GLU A 145 22.05 -5.71 -10.76
N THR A 146 20.95 -5.27 -11.32
CA THR A 146 19.65 -5.95 -11.11
C THR A 146 18.92 -6.36 -12.38
N GLY A 147 19.37 -5.87 -13.54
CA GLY A 147 18.67 -6.03 -14.82
C GLY A 147 17.35 -5.24 -14.92
N ILE A 148 17.02 -4.41 -13.92
CA ILE A 148 15.75 -3.69 -13.86
C ILE A 148 15.88 -2.32 -14.53
N TYR A 149 14.96 -2.04 -15.44
CA TYR A 149 14.80 -0.72 -16.03
C TYR A 149 13.95 0.17 -15.10
N CYS A 150 14.35 1.43 -14.94
CA CYS A 150 13.56 2.40 -14.18
C CYS A 150 13.35 3.70 -14.96
N THR A 151 12.35 4.47 -14.54
CA THR A 151 12.07 5.83 -14.99
C THR A 151 12.28 6.78 -13.83
N VAL A 152 12.71 8.01 -14.13
CA VAL A 152 13.07 9.03 -13.14
C VAL A 152 12.35 10.33 -13.47
N GLY A 153 11.61 10.86 -12.51
CA GLY A 153 11.13 12.24 -12.52
C GLY A 153 11.98 13.09 -11.61
N ILE A 154 12.43 14.23 -12.11
CA ILE A 154 13.16 15.27 -11.37
C ILE A 154 12.17 16.40 -11.09
N GLY A 155 12.15 16.93 -9.88
CA GLY A 155 11.25 18.03 -9.53
C GLY A 155 11.73 18.86 -8.35
N SER A 156 11.22 20.10 -8.29
CA SER A 156 11.50 21.03 -7.18
C SER A 156 11.01 20.52 -5.82
N ASN A 157 10.12 19.52 -5.81
CA ASN A 157 9.55 18.86 -4.64
C ASN A 157 9.06 17.44 -5.01
N MET A 158 8.57 16.68 -4.02
CA MET A 158 8.09 15.30 -4.23
C MET A 158 6.93 15.22 -5.22
N LEU A 159 5.99 16.18 -5.18
CA LEU A 159 4.86 16.21 -6.09
C LEU A 159 5.31 16.39 -7.56
N LEU A 160 6.11 17.42 -7.84
CA LEU A 160 6.56 17.70 -9.21
C LEU A 160 7.42 16.57 -9.77
N SER A 161 8.32 15.98 -8.95
CA SER A 161 9.09 14.81 -9.36
C SER A 161 8.23 13.61 -9.69
N LYS A 162 7.20 13.34 -8.86
CA LYS A 162 6.25 12.24 -9.09
C LYS A 162 5.45 12.42 -10.38
N ILE A 163 4.95 13.63 -10.62
CA ILE A 163 4.12 13.91 -11.80
C ILE A 163 4.98 13.93 -13.07
N ALA A 164 6.19 14.51 -13.01
CA ALA A 164 7.14 14.44 -14.12
C ALA A 164 7.43 12.99 -14.51
N MET A 165 7.59 12.09 -13.52
CA MET A 165 7.83 10.68 -13.73
C MET A 165 6.62 10.01 -14.39
N ASP A 166 5.40 10.23 -13.85
CA ASP A 166 4.18 9.54 -14.32
C ASP A 166 3.73 10.04 -15.70
N VAL A 167 3.78 11.36 -15.95
CA VAL A 167 3.21 11.98 -17.15
C VAL A 167 4.20 12.01 -18.32
N GLU A 168 5.50 12.27 -18.05
CA GLU A 168 6.48 12.51 -19.11
C GLU A 168 7.57 11.43 -19.16
N ALA A 169 8.25 11.11 -18.03
CA ALA A 169 9.38 10.17 -18.06
C ALA A 169 8.99 8.75 -18.54
N LYS A 170 7.81 8.27 -18.17
CA LYS A 170 7.31 6.95 -18.61
C LYS A 170 7.12 6.84 -20.14
N HIS A 171 7.01 7.97 -20.81
CA HIS A 171 6.79 8.07 -22.26
C HIS A 171 8.01 8.63 -23.00
N SER A 172 9.02 9.13 -22.30
CA SER A 172 10.25 9.65 -22.90
C SER A 172 11.20 8.51 -23.28
N GLN A 173 12.02 8.74 -24.31
CA GLN A 173 12.95 7.75 -24.83
C GLN A 173 14.02 7.36 -23.80
N ASN A 174 14.57 8.35 -23.07
CA ASN A 174 15.58 8.12 -22.04
C ASN A 174 14.99 7.77 -20.68
N GLY A 175 13.66 7.84 -20.48
CA GLY A 175 12.98 7.55 -19.23
C GLY A 175 13.30 8.54 -18.12
N ILE A 176 13.64 9.81 -18.47
CA ILE A 176 13.90 10.90 -17.52
C ILE A 176 13.07 12.10 -17.93
N ALA A 177 12.47 12.78 -16.97
CA ALA A 177 11.77 14.06 -17.16
C ALA A 177 12.02 14.99 -15.99
N GLU A 178 12.02 16.29 -16.25
CA GLU A 178 12.23 17.32 -15.25
C GLU A 178 11.09 18.34 -15.28
N TRP A 179 10.49 18.58 -14.11
CA TRP A 179 9.47 19.61 -13.92
C TRP A 179 9.82 20.52 -12.74
N ARG A 180 9.87 21.81 -13.04
CA ARG A 180 10.14 22.86 -12.06
C ARG A 180 8.91 23.74 -11.84
N TYR A 181 8.96 24.65 -10.89
CA TYR A 181 7.85 25.57 -10.63
C TYR A 181 7.44 26.39 -11.87
N GLN A 182 8.39 26.73 -12.73
CA GLN A 182 8.14 27.44 -13.99
C GLN A 182 7.31 26.64 -15.01
N ASP A 183 7.33 25.32 -14.90
CA ASP A 183 6.59 24.41 -15.79
C ASP A 183 5.13 24.22 -15.36
N VAL A 184 4.76 24.69 -14.16
CA VAL A 184 3.40 24.49 -13.60
C VAL A 184 2.31 24.99 -14.54
N PRO A 185 2.36 26.21 -15.11
CA PRO A 185 1.31 26.69 -16.01
C PRO A 185 1.22 25.93 -17.32
N THR A 186 2.34 25.43 -17.84
CA THR A 186 2.45 24.85 -19.18
C THR A 186 2.33 23.34 -19.19
N LYS A 187 2.82 22.65 -18.13
CA LYS A 187 2.83 21.18 -18.07
C LYS A 187 1.81 20.64 -17.04
N LEU A 188 1.68 21.26 -15.85
CA LEU A 188 0.83 20.76 -14.79
C LEU A 188 -0.65 21.13 -15.00
N TRP A 189 -0.96 22.39 -15.30
CA TRP A 189 -2.34 22.87 -15.43
C TRP A 189 -3.14 22.21 -16.56
N PRO A 190 -2.56 21.82 -17.72
CA PRO A 190 -3.29 21.13 -18.79
C PRO A 190 -3.71 19.70 -18.46
N ILE A 191 -3.24 19.11 -17.36
CA ILE A 191 -3.53 17.70 -17.03
C ILE A 191 -5.05 17.50 -16.90
N GLN A 192 -5.55 16.59 -17.70
CA GLN A 192 -6.93 16.06 -17.71
C GLN A 192 -6.94 14.63 -18.27
N PRO A 193 -7.83 13.76 -17.76
CA PRO A 193 -8.81 13.99 -16.69
C PRO A 193 -8.13 14.15 -15.31
N LEU A 194 -8.84 14.77 -14.35
CA LEU A 194 -8.29 15.06 -13.02
C LEU A 194 -7.74 13.83 -12.28
N ARG A 195 -8.30 12.65 -12.54
CA ARG A 195 -7.84 11.37 -11.93
C ARG A 195 -6.44 10.92 -12.36
N ASP A 196 -5.88 11.52 -13.43
CA ASP A 196 -4.51 11.25 -13.86
C ASP A 196 -3.49 12.06 -13.04
N PHE A 197 -4.00 12.97 -12.22
CA PHE A 197 -3.20 13.70 -11.24
C PHE A 197 -3.09 12.94 -9.92
N TRP A 198 -1.89 12.83 -9.38
CA TRP A 198 -1.60 12.13 -8.14
C TRP A 198 -2.44 12.65 -6.97
N GLY A 199 -3.13 11.74 -6.26
CA GLY A 199 -4.01 12.05 -5.14
C GLY A 199 -5.49 12.28 -5.50
N ILE A 200 -5.85 12.37 -6.78
CA ILE A 200 -7.25 12.50 -7.22
C ILE A 200 -7.77 11.16 -7.75
N ASN A 201 -8.73 10.58 -7.06
CA ASN A 201 -9.41 9.36 -7.51
C ASN A 201 -10.72 9.69 -8.27
N ARG A 202 -11.33 8.65 -8.90
CA ARG A 202 -12.59 8.80 -9.67
C ARG A 202 -13.72 9.45 -8.87
N ARG A 203 -13.83 9.20 -7.57
CA ARG A 203 -14.89 9.79 -6.73
C ARG A 203 -14.62 11.27 -6.46
N THR A 204 -13.37 11.63 -6.22
CA THR A 204 -12.96 13.03 -6.05
C THR A 204 -13.13 13.80 -7.35
N GLU A 205 -12.66 13.25 -8.49
CA GLU A 205 -12.87 13.81 -9.82
C GLU A 205 -14.36 14.07 -10.10
N ALA A 206 -15.24 13.10 -9.86
CA ALA A 206 -16.67 13.28 -10.09
C ALA A 206 -17.29 14.40 -9.25
N LYS A 207 -16.79 14.63 -8.03
CA LYS A 207 -17.22 15.77 -7.19
C LYS A 207 -16.70 17.10 -7.73
N LEU A 208 -15.45 17.15 -8.16
CA LEU A 208 -14.83 18.34 -8.74
C LEU A 208 -15.50 18.72 -10.08
N ASN A 209 -15.75 17.74 -10.94
CA ASN A 209 -16.44 17.96 -12.22
C ASN A 209 -17.84 18.57 -12.05
N LYS A 210 -18.58 18.18 -10.99
CA LYS A 210 -19.87 18.81 -10.64
C LYS A 210 -19.75 20.29 -10.27
N ARG A 211 -18.54 20.79 -10.00
CA ARG A 211 -18.22 22.20 -9.71
C ARG A 211 -17.65 22.95 -10.91
N GLY A 212 -17.61 22.31 -12.08
CA GLY A 212 -17.02 22.88 -13.29
C GLY A 212 -15.49 22.85 -13.30
N ILE A 213 -14.86 22.00 -12.47
CA ILE A 213 -13.40 21.82 -12.40
C ILE A 213 -13.06 20.57 -13.20
N PHE A 214 -12.41 20.71 -14.35
CA PHE A 214 -12.10 19.62 -15.28
C PHE A 214 -10.61 19.43 -15.49
N THR A 215 -9.80 20.47 -15.29
CA THR A 215 -8.36 20.46 -15.42
C THR A 215 -7.67 20.80 -14.09
N ILE A 216 -6.38 20.48 -13.98
CA ILE A 216 -5.60 20.91 -12.81
C ILE A 216 -5.48 22.44 -12.76
N GLY A 217 -5.45 23.12 -13.93
CA GLY A 217 -5.51 24.58 -13.99
C GLY A 217 -6.80 25.18 -13.44
N ASP A 218 -7.96 24.53 -13.68
CA ASP A 218 -9.22 24.94 -13.06
C ASP A 218 -9.16 24.81 -11.54
N LEU A 219 -8.62 23.67 -11.06
CA LEU A 219 -8.45 23.40 -9.64
C LEU A 219 -7.51 24.41 -8.96
N ALA A 220 -6.41 24.76 -9.64
CA ALA A 220 -5.43 25.74 -9.16
C ALA A 220 -6.03 27.16 -9.00
N LYS A 221 -6.95 27.51 -9.88
CA LYS A 221 -7.63 28.83 -9.87
C LYS A 221 -8.89 28.86 -9.00
N TYR A 222 -9.41 27.66 -8.62
CA TYR A 222 -10.63 27.59 -7.82
C TYR A 222 -10.39 28.10 -6.40
N PRO A 223 -11.30 28.90 -5.81
CA PRO A 223 -11.06 29.48 -4.49
C PRO A 223 -10.93 28.41 -3.41
N TYR A 224 -9.76 28.34 -2.76
CA TYR A 224 -9.42 27.30 -1.79
C TYR A 224 -10.42 27.17 -0.63
N LYS A 225 -11.09 28.28 -0.24
CA LYS A 225 -12.08 28.30 0.84
C LYS A 225 -13.24 27.33 0.59
N PHE A 226 -13.70 27.20 -0.66
CA PHE A 226 -14.75 26.26 -1.04
C PHE A 226 -14.24 24.82 -1.05
N LEU A 227 -13.01 24.57 -1.52
CA LEU A 227 -12.38 23.26 -1.46
C LEU A 227 -12.20 22.80 -0.01
N LYS A 228 -11.73 23.69 0.88
CA LYS A 228 -11.61 23.42 2.31
C LYS A 228 -12.95 23.09 2.95
N LYS A 229 -14.02 23.80 2.58
CA LYS A 229 -15.37 23.54 3.10
C LYS A 229 -15.89 22.16 2.70
N GLU A 230 -15.60 21.71 1.49
CA GLU A 230 -16.13 20.45 0.94
C GLU A 230 -15.26 19.23 1.26
N PHE A 231 -13.95 19.37 1.19
CA PHE A 231 -12.97 18.27 1.31
C PHE A 231 -12.11 18.36 2.58
N GLY A 232 -12.31 19.38 3.41
CA GLY A 232 -11.46 19.58 4.61
C GLY A 232 -10.03 19.94 4.24
N ILE A 233 -9.07 19.40 5.00
CA ILE A 233 -7.64 19.62 4.77
C ILE A 233 -7.20 19.12 3.39
N LEU A 234 -7.76 18.00 2.92
CA LEU A 234 -7.47 17.47 1.58
C LEU A 234 -7.82 18.46 0.46
N GLY A 235 -8.85 19.32 0.68
CA GLY A 235 -9.18 20.38 -0.27
C GLY A 235 -8.12 21.48 -0.33
N VAL A 236 -7.47 21.77 0.79
CA VAL A 236 -6.34 22.70 0.84
C VAL A 236 -5.13 22.11 0.13
N ASP A 237 -4.82 20.85 0.44
CA ASP A 237 -3.69 20.13 -0.18
C ASP A 237 -3.87 20.01 -1.70
N MET A 238 -5.08 19.64 -2.17
CA MET A 238 -5.37 19.60 -3.60
C MET A 238 -5.17 20.97 -4.29
N HIS A 239 -5.54 22.08 -3.65
CA HIS A 239 -5.32 23.41 -4.20
C HIS A 239 -3.83 23.77 -4.28
N LEU A 240 -3.06 23.47 -3.22
CA LEU A 240 -1.60 23.68 -3.21
C LEU A 240 -0.92 22.82 -4.27
N HIS A 241 -1.26 21.54 -4.32
CA HIS A 241 -0.72 20.59 -5.29
C HIS A 241 -1.05 20.99 -6.73
N ALA A 242 -2.27 21.51 -7.01
CA ALA A 242 -2.61 22.03 -8.34
C ALA A 242 -1.77 23.26 -8.72
N ASN A 243 -1.21 23.95 -7.75
CA ASN A 243 -0.24 25.03 -7.95
C ASN A 243 1.23 24.55 -7.88
N GLY A 244 1.49 23.25 -7.92
CA GLY A 244 2.83 22.67 -7.87
C GLY A 244 3.52 22.76 -6.50
N ILE A 245 2.77 23.12 -5.45
CA ILE A 245 3.31 23.36 -4.10
C ILE A 245 3.08 22.11 -3.25
N ASP A 246 4.14 21.49 -2.80
CA ASP A 246 4.15 20.39 -1.86
C ASP A 246 5.06 20.73 -0.69
N GLN A 247 4.52 20.72 0.52
CA GLN A 247 5.25 21.03 1.75
C GLN A 247 5.91 19.80 2.36
N SER A 248 5.67 18.61 1.83
CA SER A 248 6.29 17.37 2.31
C SER A 248 7.77 17.34 1.96
N LYS A 249 8.58 16.83 2.89
CA LYS A 249 10.02 16.65 2.71
C LYS A 249 10.38 15.17 2.80
N VAL A 250 11.32 14.73 1.99
CA VAL A 250 11.79 13.33 2.00
C VAL A 250 12.28 12.93 3.38
N ARG A 251 13.00 13.82 4.09
CA ARG A 251 13.53 13.61 5.45
C ARG A 251 12.44 13.53 6.53
N GLU A 252 11.29 14.15 6.31
CA GLU A 252 10.24 14.23 7.30
C GLU A 252 9.35 13.00 7.26
N LYS A 253 9.53 12.11 8.23
CA LYS A 253 8.64 10.96 8.39
C LYS A 253 7.29 11.42 8.92
N HIS A 254 6.23 11.13 8.19
CA HIS A 254 4.88 11.40 8.64
C HIS A 254 4.57 10.73 9.98
N LYS A 255 4.23 11.53 10.99
CA LYS A 255 3.81 11.03 12.30
C LYS A 255 2.30 10.74 12.27
N ILE A 256 1.95 9.46 12.32
CA ILE A 256 0.55 9.04 12.41
C ILE A 256 0.05 9.36 13.81
N SER A 257 -0.89 10.29 13.94
CA SER A 257 -1.44 10.73 15.22
C SER A 257 -2.27 9.64 15.93
N ASN A 258 -2.95 8.80 15.17
CA ASN A 258 -3.75 7.68 15.70
C ASN A 258 -3.47 6.40 14.90
N PRO A 259 -2.38 5.70 15.23
CA PRO A 259 -2.01 4.48 14.52
C PRO A 259 -3.04 3.37 14.76
N SER A 260 -3.24 2.54 13.73
CA SER A 260 -4.07 1.35 13.84
C SER A 260 -3.32 0.12 13.32
N ILE A 261 -3.65 -1.05 13.86
CA ILE A 261 -3.21 -2.35 13.35
C ILE A 261 -4.44 -3.06 12.83
N CYS A 262 -4.47 -3.33 11.54
CA CYS A 262 -5.61 -3.93 10.88
C CYS A 262 -5.25 -5.20 10.11
N LYS A 263 -6.27 -6.01 9.90
CA LYS A 263 -6.26 -7.16 9.00
C LYS A 263 -7.60 -7.24 8.31
N SER A 264 -7.57 -7.42 6.99
CA SER A 264 -8.76 -7.69 6.18
C SER A 264 -8.55 -8.89 5.29
N GLN A 265 -9.62 -9.53 4.90
CA GLN A 265 -9.60 -10.67 3.99
C GLN A 265 -10.83 -10.65 3.08
N ILE A 266 -10.57 -10.86 1.78
CA ILE A 266 -11.59 -11.24 0.82
C ILE A 266 -11.63 -12.77 0.82
N LEU A 267 -12.78 -13.35 1.07
CA LEU A 267 -12.97 -14.79 1.14
C LEU A 267 -13.00 -15.38 -0.28
N MET A 268 -12.50 -16.59 -0.43
CA MET A 268 -12.39 -17.24 -1.75
C MET A 268 -13.74 -17.76 -2.29
N ARG A 269 -14.69 -17.98 -1.42
CA ARG A 269 -16.09 -18.31 -1.69
C ARG A 269 -17.01 -17.46 -0.81
N ASP A 270 -18.27 -17.57 -0.98
CA ASP A 270 -19.25 -17.02 -0.07
C ASP A 270 -19.35 -17.88 1.19
N TYR A 271 -19.46 -17.24 2.34
CA TYR A 271 -19.47 -17.86 3.66
C TYR A 271 -20.79 -17.59 4.37
N HIS A 272 -21.33 -18.58 5.04
CA HIS A 272 -22.40 -18.37 6.01
C HIS A 272 -21.87 -17.67 7.26
N PHE A 273 -22.79 -17.12 8.08
CA PHE A 273 -22.40 -16.32 9.25
C PHE A 273 -21.48 -17.08 10.22
N ASP A 274 -21.80 -18.35 10.52
CA ASP A 274 -20.98 -19.16 11.44
C ASP A 274 -19.59 -19.47 10.88
N GLU A 275 -19.47 -19.68 9.59
CA GLU A 275 -18.17 -19.83 8.94
C GLU A 275 -17.37 -18.51 8.98
N ALA A 276 -18.05 -17.37 8.74
CA ALA A 276 -17.42 -16.06 8.81
C ALA A 276 -16.89 -15.73 10.22
N LYS A 277 -17.54 -16.21 11.29
CA LYS A 277 -17.05 -16.09 12.67
C LYS A 277 -15.71 -16.78 12.88
N VAL A 278 -15.50 -17.95 12.25
CA VAL A 278 -14.24 -18.69 12.32
C VAL A 278 -13.10 -17.84 11.72
N VAL A 279 -13.32 -17.29 10.54
CA VAL A 279 -12.30 -16.45 9.89
C VAL A 279 -12.06 -15.14 10.67
N MET A 280 -13.13 -14.53 11.22
CA MET A 280 -12.97 -13.35 12.07
C MET A 280 -12.11 -13.66 13.30
N GLN A 281 -12.26 -14.83 13.92
CA GLN A 281 -11.40 -15.26 15.02
C GLN A 281 -9.93 -15.36 14.61
N GLU A 282 -9.64 -15.92 13.43
CA GLU A 282 -8.27 -15.99 12.88
C GLU A 282 -7.67 -14.60 12.61
N LEU A 283 -8.49 -13.65 12.14
CA LEU A 283 -8.06 -12.27 11.92
C LEU A 283 -7.75 -11.56 13.24
N ILE A 284 -8.58 -11.80 14.28
CA ILE A 284 -8.37 -11.25 15.62
C ILE A 284 -7.07 -11.77 16.23
N GLU A 285 -6.77 -13.07 16.10
CA GLU A 285 -5.50 -13.67 16.56
C GLU A 285 -4.29 -12.96 15.93
N ASP A 286 -4.28 -12.76 14.60
CA ASP A 286 -3.18 -12.10 13.90
C ASP A 286 -3.00 -10.64 14.35
N VAL A 287 -4.09 -9.89 14.49
CA VAL A 287 -4.02 -8.47 14.89
C VAL A 287 -3.61 -8.33 16.35
N ALA A 288 -4.16 -9.15 17.28
CA ALA A 288 -3.82 -9.14 18.69
C ALA A 288 -2.34 -9.49 18.93
N SER A 289 -1.83 -10.53 18.27
CA SER A 289 -0.39 -10.89 18.31
C SER A 289 0.50 -9.72 17.87
N ARG A 290 0.12 -9.00 16.79
CA ARG A 290 0.86 -7.83 16.29
C ARG A 290 0.81 -6.64 17.24
N VAL A 291 -0.24 -6.47 18.04
CA VAL A 291 -0.35 -5.46 19.10
C VAL A 291 0.55 -5.83 20.27
N ARG A 292 0.52 -7.11 20.73
CA ARG A 292 1.42 -7.62 21.79
C ARG A 292 2.89 -7.50 21.42
N ALA A 293 3.25 -7.80 20.19
CA ALA A 293 4.64 -7.65 19.69
C ALA A 293 5.16 -6.20 19.81
N ARG A 294 4.27 -5.21 19.91
CA ARG A 294 4.61 -3.80 20.13
C ARG A 294 4.49 -3.38 21.61
N LYS A 295 4.25 -4.32 22.52
CA LYS A 295 4.01 -4.07 23.93
C LYS A 295 2.91 -3.03 24.17
N LYS A 296 1.81 -3.14 23.37
CA LYS A 296 0.67 -2.24 23.44
C LYS A 296 -0.60 -3.00 23.82
N VAL A 297 -1.59 -2.26 24.30
CA VAL A 297 -3.00 -2.67 24.41
C VAL A 297 -3.86 -1.67 23.64
N ALA A 298 -4.96 -2.13 23.09
CA ALA A 298 -5.86 -1.31 22.28
C ALA A 298 -7.11 -0.94 23.07
N ARG A 299 -7.59 0.29 22.88
CA ARG A 299 -8.84 0.78 23.47
C ARG A 299 -10.00 0.73 22.47
N THR A 300 -9.72 0.80 21.17
CA THR A 300 -10.78 0.85 20.16
C THR A 300 -10.67 -0.33 19.22
N ILE A 301 -11.81 -1.02 19.06
CA ILE A 301 -12.01 -2.12 18.10
C ILE A 301 -12.90 -1.60 16.98
N HIS A 302 -12.51 -1.80 15.74
CA HIS A 302 -13.36 -1.62 14.56
C HIS A 302 -13.39 -2.93 13.79
N PHE A 303 -14.58 -3.39 13.41
CA PHE A 303 -14.74 -4.59 12.61
C PHE A 303 -15.78 -4.40 11.51
N ALA A 304 -15.68 -5.21 10.47
CA ALA A 304 -16.68 -5.26 9.40
C ALA A 304 -16.90 -6.69 8.90
N PHE A 305 -18.16 -6.96 8.58
CA PHE A 305 -18.66 -8.14 7.88
C PHE A 305 -19.34 -7.65 6.60
N GLY A 306 -18.67 -7.79 5.45
CA GLY A 306 -19.20 -7.38 4.15
C GLY A 306 -19.93 -8.52 3.49
N TYR A 307 -21.11 -8.23 2.96
CA TYR A 307 -21.94 -9.21 2.26
C TYR A 307 -21.35 -9.60 0.91
N SER A 308 -21.78 -10.74 0.39
CA SER A 308 -21.56 -11.12 -1.00
C SER A 308 -22.47 -10.28 -1.88
N GLY A 309 -21.90 -9.29 -2.58
CA GLY A 309 -22.63 -8.26 -3.29
C GLY A 309 -22.37 -6.88 -2.68
N GLU A 310 -23.42 -6.16 -2.35
CA GLU A 310 -23.30 -4.81 -1.80
C GLU A 310 -23.64 -4.74 -0.31
N GLY A 311 -23.00 -3.81 0.38
CA GLY A 311 -23.26 -3.51 1.77
C GLY A 311 -22.51 -4.40 2.76
N GLY A 312 -22.96 -4.38 3.99
CA GLY A 312 -22.37 -5.10 5.11
C GLY A 312 -22.59 -4.39 6.43
N VAL A 313 -22.10 -5.00 7.49
CA VAL A 313 -22.13 -4.46 8.85
C VAL A 313 -20.73 -4.01 9.22
N HIS A 314 -20.62 -2.80 9.74
CA HIS A 314 -19.39 -2.30 10.35
C HIS A 314 -19.72 -1.63 11.68
N LYS A 315 -18.85 -1.80 12.65
CA LYS A 315 -19.01 -1.22 13.98
C LYS A 315 -17.66 -0.84 14.56
N GLN A 316 -17.63 0.33 15.18
CA GLN A 316 -16.54 0.75 16.05
C GLN A 316 -17.03 0.74 17.50
N TYR A 317 -16.19 0.24 18.39
CA TYR A 317 -16.47 0.21 19.83
C TYR A 317 -15.23 0.57 20.62
N THR A 318 -15.39 1.47 21.60
CA THR A 318 -14.32 1.85 22.51
C THR A 318 -14.49 1.08 23.81
N LEU A 319 -13.48 0.28 24.14
CA LEU A 319 -13.43 -0.53 25.36
C LEU A 319 -13.28 0.35 26.60
N LYS A 320 -13.92 -0.03 27.69
CA LYS A 320 -13.67 0.55 28.98
C LYS A 320 -12.26 0.18 29.46
N ASP A 321 -11.91 -1.10 29.38
CA ASP A 321 -10.61 -1.64 29.78
C ASP A 321 -9.82 -2.03 28.50
N PRO A 322 -8.66 -1.39 28.23
CA PRO A 322 -7.85 -1.72 27.07
C PRO A 322 -7.31 -3.14 27.14
N THR A 323 -7.26 -3.83 25.98
CA THR A 323 -6.81 -5.21 25.91
C THR A 323 -5.98 -5.51 24.65
N ASN A 324 -5.17 -6.58 24.70
CA ASN A 324 -4.51 -7.21 23.57
C ASN A 324 -4.77 -8.74 23.53
N LEU A 325 -5.74 -9.19 24.34
CA LEU A 325 -6.15 -10.60 24.38
C LEU A 325 -7.23 -10.89 23.34
N GLU A 326 -7.04 -11.93 22.57
CA GLU A 326 -7.99 -12.38 21.52
C GLU A 326 -9.36 -12.67 22.10
N LYS A 327 -9.41 -13.26 23.27
CA LYS A 327 -10.62 -13.65 23.99
C LYS A 327 -11.55 -12.45 24.24
N ASP A 328 -10.98 -11.34 24.72
CA ASP A 328 -11.73 -10.12 25.04
C ASP A 328 -12.23 -9.46 23.76
N ILE A 329 -11.34 -9.34 22.76
CA ILE A 329 -11.68 -8.75 21.46
C ILE A 329 -12.76 -9.56 20.78
N TYR A 330 -12.64 -10.90 20.74
CA TYR A 330 -13.60 -11.79 20.13
C TYR A 330 -14.99 -11.69 20.80
N LYS A 331 -15.04 -11.68 22.14
CA LYS A 331 -16.27 -11.50 22.91
C LYS A 331 -17.04 -10.24 22.50
N VAL A 332 -16.33 -9.12 22.39
CA VAL A 332 -16.93 -7.85 21.98
C VAL A 332 -17.40 -7.88 20.53
N VAL A 333 -16.57 -8.37 19.62
CA VAL A 333 -16.92 -8.46 18.19
C VAL A 333 -18.14 -9.35 17.99
N MET A 334 -18.19 -10.53 18.62
CA MET A 334 -19.32 -11.46 18.49
C MET A 334 -20.59 -10.91 19.12
N HIS A 335 -20.51 -10.24 20.27
CA HIS A 335 -21.68 -9.60 20.87
C HIS A 335 -22.40 -8.65 19.92
N PHE A 336 -21.64 -7.84 19.18
CA PHE A 336 -22.23 -6.93 18.18
C PHE A 336 -22.57 -7.63 16.88
N ALA A 337 -21.77 -8.56 16.41
CA ALA A 337 -22.04 -9.31 15.19
C ALA A 337 -23.35 -10.11 15.29
N ASP A 338 -23.58 -10.80 16.41
CA ASP A 338 -24.80 -11.57 16.63
C ASP A 338 -26.08 -10.72 16.64
N LYS A 339 -25.94 -9.42 17.00
CA LYS A 339 -27.05 -8.45 17.03
C LYS A 339 -27.29 -7.75 15.70
N LEU A 340 -26.23 -7.47 14.96
CA LEU A 340 -26.29 -6.57 13.81
C LEU A 340 -26.22 -7.30 12.47
N CYS A 341 -25.58 -8.48 12.42
CA CYS A 341 -25.41 -9.22 11.19
C CYS A 341 -26.66 -10.00 10.80
N ASN A 342 -26.99 -10.01 9.52
CA ASN A 342 -28.04 -10.88 8.99
C ASN A 342 -27.51 -12.33 8.90
N LYS A 343 -28.02 -13.20 9.75
CA LYS A 343 -27.56 -14.61 9.84
C LYS A 343 -27.85 -15.45 8.57
N GLN A 344 -28.78 -14.99 7.73
CA GLN A 344 -29.12 -15.65 6.47
C GLN A 344 -28.32 -15.12 5.28
N ALA A 345 -27.62 -14.02 5.44
CA ALA A 345 -26.80 -13.45 4.37
C ALA A 345 -25.50 -14.25 4.16
N LEU A 346 -24.97 -14.16 2.94
CA LEU A 346 -23.66 -14.66 2.60
C LEU A 346 -22.61 -13.54 2.73
N TYR A 347 -21.44 -13.89 3.23
CA TYR A 347 -20.35 -12.97 3.55
C TYR A 347 -19.17 -13.19 2.61
N ARG A 348 -18.55 -12.08 2.15
CA ARG A 348 -17.42 -12.10 1.21
C ARG A 348 -16.19 -11.38 1.71
N THR A 349 -16.34 -10.43 2.62
CA THR A 349 -15.22 -9.66 3.16
C THR A 349 -15.31 -9.54 4.67
N LEU A 350 -14.17 -9.69 5.33
CA LEU A 350 -14.04 -9.51 6.77
C LEU A 350 -12.87 -8.58 7.08
N SER A 351 -13.04 -7.75 8.10
CA SER A 351 -11.93 -6.92 8.59
C SER A 351 -12.02 -6.67 10.08
N ILE A 352 -10.85 -6.52 10.70
CA ILE A 352 -10.67 -6.12 12.09
C ILE A 352 -9.55 -5.07 12.16
N SER A 353 -9.73 -4.06 12.97
CA SER A 353 -8.72 -3.04 13.24
C SER A 353 -8.73 -2.69 14.72
N LEU A 354 -7.55 -2.56 15.29
CA LEU A 354 -7.33 -2.10 16.65
C LEU A 354 -6.60 -0.77 16.62
N SER A 355 -7.01 0.17 17.47
CA SER A 355 -6.45 1.52 17.55
C SER A 355 -6.54 2.09 18.97
N GLN A 356 -6.10 3.35 19.12
CA GLN A 356 -5.97 4.04 20.42
C GLN A 356 -5.13 3.20 21.39
N PHE A 357 -3.87 3.00 20.98
CA PHE A 357 -2.92 2.20 21.73
C PHE A 357 -2.38 2.97 22.95
N ILE A 358 -2.27 2.27 24.07
CA ILE A 358 -1.46 2.67 25.24
C ILE A 358 -0.39 1.61 25.47
N ASN A 359 0.65 1.94 26.25
CA ASN A 359 1.65 0.96 26.64
C ASN A 359 1.02 -0.13 27.54
N GLU A 360 1.51 -1.35 27.46
CA GLU A 360 0.99 -2.48 28.25
C GLU A 360 1.19 -2.25 29.76
N ASP A 361 2.30 -1.63 30.13
CA ASP A 361 2.68 -1.27 31.51
C ASP A 361 1.93 -0.05 32.08
N GLU A 362 1.36 0.80 31.22
CA GLU A 362 0.53 1.95 31.62
C GLU A 362 -0.95 1.60 31.75
N ARG A 363 -1.32 0.33 31.53
CA ARG A 363 -2.71 -0.11 31.60
C ARG A 363 -3.23 0.00 33.03
N GLN A 364 -4.34 0.73 33.20
CA GLN A 364 -5.06 0.76 34.46
C GLN A 364 -5.75 -0.59 34.71
N LEU A 365 -5.48 -1.18 35.88
CA LEU A 365 -6.15 -2.41 36.33
C LEU A 365 -7.58 -2.10 36.79
N SER A 366 -8.51 -2.98 36.43
CA SER A 366 -9.88 -2.91 36.95
C SER A 366 -9.98 -3.68 38.28
N LEU A 367 -10.60 -3.07 39.31
CA LEU A 367 -10.86 -3.75 40.56
C LEU A 367 -11.81 -4.96 40.46
N PHE A 368 -12.53 -5.06 39.35
CA PHE A 368 -13.51 -6.14 39.06
C PHE A 368 -12.96 -7.23 38.15
N GLU A 369 -11.69 -7.14 37.77
CA GLU A 369 -11.03 -8.12 36.92
C GLU A 369 -10.32 -9.18 37.78
N ASP A 370 -10.51 -10.45 37.44
CA ASP A 370 -9.73 -11.53 38.05
C ASP A 370 -8.29 -11.45 37.54
N GLU A 371 -7.43 -10.88 38.37
CA GLU A 371 -6.02 -10.65 38.04
C GLU A 371 -5.27 -11.97 37.78
N TYR A 372 -5.59 -13.04 38.52
CA TYR A 372 -4.94 -14.33 38.35
C TYR A 372 -5.29 -14.94 36.98
N GLN A 373 -6.57 -14.96 36.63
CA GLN A 373 -7.01 -15.46 35.34
C GLN A 373 -6.45 -14.64 34.20
N ARG A 374 -6.39 -13.32 34.35
CA ARG A 374 -5.80 -12.41 33.35
C ARG A 374 -4.33 -12.68 33.12
N LYS A 375 -3.52 -12.77 34.17
CA LYS A 375 -2.09 -13.09 34.05
C LYS A 375 -1.86 -14.43 33.38
N ARG A 376 -2.70 -15.41 33.65
CA ARG A 376 -2.68 -16.72 32.97
C ARG A 376 -2.95 -16.60 31.49
N ASP A 377 -3.99 -15.85 31.10
CA ASP A 377 -4.37 -15.63 29.70
C ASP A 377 -3.26 -14.86 28.94
N GLU A 378 -2.65 -13.86 29.57
CA GLU A 378 -1.52 -13.11 29.01
C GLU A 378 -0.27 -13.98 28.84
N CYS A 379 0.05 -14.80 29.82
CA CYS A 379 1.17 -15.75 29.76
C CYS A 379 0.96 -16.76 28.61
N LEU A 380 -0.23 -17.31 28.51
CA LEU A 380 -0.59 -18.26 27.41
C LEU A 380 -0.47 -17.57 26.04
N ALA A 381 -1.02 -16.37 25.87
CA ALA A 381 -0.96 -15.64 24.62
C ALA A 381 0.50 -15.33 24.22
N LYS A 382 1.33 -14.85 25.15
CA LYS A 382 2.77 -14.58 24.93
C LYS A 382 3.55 -15.87 24.59
N THR A 383 3.24 -16.98 25.24
CA THR A 383 3.85 -18.28 24.95
C THR A 383 3.52 -18.75 23.51
N ILE A 384 2.26 -18.64 23.10
CA ILE A 384 1.83 -18.97 21.73
C ILE A 384 2.54 -18.05 20.73
N ASP A 385 2.65 -16.74 21.01
CA ASP A 385 3.38 -15.81 20.13
C ASP A 385 4.86 -16.20 19.98
N GLN A 386 5.51 -16.62 21.07
CA GLN A 386 6.91 -17.10 21.04
C GLN A 386 7.06 -18.39 20.20
N LEU A 387 6.13 -19.32 20.35
CA LEU A 387 6.11 -20.55 19.53
C LEU A 387 5.92 -20.21 18.04
N HIS A 388 5.02 -19.29 17.73
CA HIS A 388 4.81 -18.82 16.37
C HIS A 388 6.04 -18.12 15.78
N LEU A 389 6.77 -17.35 16.58
CA LEU A 389 8.02 -16.69 16.16
C LEU A 389 9.12 -17.70 15.87
N LYS A 390 9.25 -18.72 16.72
CA LYS A 390 10.33 -19.72 16.64
C LYS A 390 10.08 -20.79 15.57
N TYR A 391 8.85 -21.28 15.47
CA TYR A 391 8.50 -22.44 14.65
C TYR A 391 7.52 -22.14 13.50
N GLY A 392 7.11 -20.86 13.35
CA GLY A 392 6.15 -20.42 12.34
C GLY A 392 4.70 -20.45 12.83
N LYS A 393 3.86 -19.65 12.17
CA LYS A 393 2.46 -19.40 12.58
C LYS A 393 1.53 -20.63 12.51
N GLY A 394 1.97 -21.72 11.92
CA GLY A 394 1.19 -22.95 11.78
C GLY A 394 1.35 -23.93 12.93
N ILE A 395 2.36 -23.76 13.82
CA ILE A 395 2.70 -24.76 14.85
C ILE A 395 1.62 -24.92 15.92
N VAL A 396 0.94 -23.83 16.26
CA VAL A 396 -0.20 -23.82 17.18
C VAL A 396 -1.38 -23.14 16.49
N SER A 397 -2.50 -23.81 16.45
CA SER A 397 -3.73 -23.26 15.88
C SER A 397 -4.95 -23.79 16.66
N LYS A 398 -6.02 -23.02 16.71
CA LYS A 398 -7.28 -23.47 17.28
C LYS A 398 -7.87 -24.55 16.38
N ALA A 399 -8.52 -25.56 16.98
CA ALA A 399 -9.12 -26.67 16.25
C ALA A 399 -10.10 -26.20 15.15
N VAL A 400 -10.84 -25.12 15.41
CA VAL A 400 -11.78 -24.53 14.45
C VAL A 400 -11.12 -24.05 13.16
N SER A 401 -9.83 -23.70 13.18
CA SER A 401 -9.08 -23.32 11.97
C SER A 401 -8.76 -24.48 11.02
N PHE A 402 -9.02 -25.73 11.44
CA PHE A 402 -8.88 -26.92 10.61
C PHE A 402 -10.20 -27.36 9.95
N THR A 403 -11.31 -26.68 10.24
CA THR A 403 -12.58 -26.89 9.54
C THR A 403 -12.56 -26.29 8.14
N GLU A 404 -13.54 -26.62 7.31
CA GLU A 404 -13.69 -26.05 5.96
C GLU A 404 -13.84 -24.51 5.95
N ALA A 405 -14.31 -23.94 7.06
CA ALA A 405 -14.42 -22.49 7.26
C ALA A 405 -13.06 -21.83 7.51
N GLY A 406 -12.08 -22.57 8.04
CA GLY A 406 -10.76 -22.04 8.38
C GLY A 406 -9.95 -21.64 7.14
N THR A 407 -9.28 -20.47 7.23
CA THR A 407 -8.44 -19.94 6.15
C THR A 407 -6.98 -19.80 6.56
N LYS A 408 -6.67 -19.93 7.85
CA LYS A 408 -5.33 -19.69 8.43
C LYS A 408 -4.25 -20.51 7.73
N HIS A 409 -4.47 -21.82 7.59
CA HIS A 409 -3.47 -22.72 6.99
C HIS A 409 -3.21 -22.42 5.50
N GLY A 410 -4.25 -22.09 4.73
CA GLY A 410 -4.11 -21.67 3.34
C GLY A 410 -3.35 -20.35 3.16
N ARG A 411 -3.27 -19.53 4.22
CA ARG A 411 -2.56 -18.24 4.22
C ARG A 411 -1.12 -18.31 4.73
N LEU A 412 -0.68 -19.43 5.30
CA LEU A 412 0.68 -19.56 5.88
C LEU A 412 1.80 -19.37 4.83
N GLY A 413 1.54 -19.70 3.58
CA GLY A 413 2.49 -19.51 2.47
C GLY A 413 2.33 -18.17 1.74
N LEU A 414 1.57 -17.19 2.30
CA LEU A 414 1.31 -15.92 1.64
C LEU A 414 2.04 -14.76 2.34
N MET A 415 2.65 -13.89 1.55
CA MET A 415 3.18 -12.58 1.96
C MET A 415 2.41 -11.50 1.22
N ALA A 416 1.87 -10.51 1.94
CA ALA A 416 1.02 -9.46 1.38
C ALA A 416 -0.15 -9.99 0.50
N GLY A 417 -0.68 -11.18 0.84
CA GLY A 417 -1.77 -11.82 0.10
C GLY A 417 -1.34 -12.64 -1.12
N HIS A 418 -0.05 -12.73 -1.42
CA HIS A 418 0.51 -13.46 -2.56
C HIS A 418 1.51 -14.52 -2.11
N LYS A 419 1.79 -15.51 -2.96
CA LYS A 419 2.78 -16.56 -2.66
C LYS A 419 4.16 -15.96 -2.34
N MET A 420 4.84 -16.55 -1.33
CA MET A 420 6.18 -16.16 -0.94
C MET A 420 7.23 -16.53 -1.98
#